data_55088f0f665be2e3ac0a19afda8f7ca2
#
_entry.id   55088f0f665be2e3ac0a19afda8f7ca2
#
_cell.length_a   1.000
_cell.length_b   1.000
_cell.length_c   1.000
_cell.angle_alpha   90.00
_cell.angle_beta   90.00
_cell.angle_gamma   90.00
#
_symmetry.space_group_name_H-M   'P 1'
#
loop_
_entity.id
_entity.type
_entity.pdbx_description
1 polymer ?
#
loop_
_entity_poly.entity_id
_entity_poly.type
_entity_poly.pdbx_seq_one_letter_code
_entity_poly.pdbx_strand_id
1 'polypeptide(L)'
;MPVGSFVVTGNVEQRLRLSVADLAAMPNQKTVEVTFRAGSGTEHRVFTGPLLLDVLARAVPQFDAAIKNDKLRHYVSATAGFDGYQALVAWGELDPSFENKQILLAVTQDGVSLADQGPRLVVPGDLAGGRYVTGVSRVRIGKPRR
;
A
#
# COMPACT_ATOMS: atom_id res chain seq x y z
N MET A 1 8.22 -1.88 -16.91
CA MET A 1 8.92 -1.90 -15.62
C MET A 1 9.16 -3.34 -15.18
N PRO A 2 10.32 -3.66 -14.60
CA PRO A 2 10.56 -5.03 -14.16
C PRO A 2 9.51 -5.51 -13.15
N VAL A 3 9.18 -6.80 -13.22
CA VAL A 3 8.32 -7.43 -12.22
C VAL A 3 8.97 -7.29 -10.84
N GLY A 4 8.17 -7.02 -9.82
CA GLY A 4 8.66 -6.84 -8.47
C GLY A 4 9.11 -5.43 -8.13
N SER A 5 9.19 -4.54 -9.12
CA SER A 5 9.47 -3.12 -8.90
C SER A 5 8.20 -2.29 -8.97
N PHE A 6 8.16 -1.20 -8.20
CA PHE A 6 7.05 -0.27 -8.24
C PHE A 6 7.55 1.15 -8.02
N VAL A 7 6.71 2.12 -8.36
CA VAL A 7 7.03 3.54 -8.18
C VAL A 7 6.08 4.17 -7.19
N VAL A 8 6.61 5.12 -6.41
CA VAL A 8 5.83 5.98 -5.52
C VAL A 8 5.83 7.37 -6.15
N THR A 9 4.64 7.89 -6.44
CA THR A 9 4.46 9.14 -7.16
C THR A 9 3.37 9.99 -6.55
N GLY A 10 3.02 11.08 -7.23
CA GLY A 10 1.94 11.96 -6.84
C GLY A 10 2.42 13.12 -6.00
N ASN A 11 1.69 13.44 -4.94
CA ASN A 11 1.96 14.60 -4.12
C ASN A 11 3.06 14.33 -3.09
N VAL A 12 4.28 14.14 -3.59
CA VAL A 12 5.47 13.79 -2.83
C VAL A 12 6.62 14.71 -3.25
N GLU A 13 7.56 14.92 -2.33
CA GLU A 13 8.76 15.70 -2.63
C GLU A 13 9.66 14.96 -3.61
N GLN A 14 9.79 13.63 -3.46
CA GLN A 14 10.62 12.84 -4.34
C GLN A 14 9.92 11.55 -4.76
N ARG A 15 9.94 11.30 -6.05
CA ARG A 15 9.47 10.02 -6.59
C ARG A 15 10.47 8.94 -6.26
N LEU A 16 9.97 7.74 -5.97
CA LEU A 16 10.81 6.59 -5.65
C LEU A 16 10.52 5.44 -6.60
N ARG A 17 11.57 4.66 -6.86
CA ARG A 17 11.44 3.34 -7.47
C ARG A 17 12.00 2.33 -6.50
N LEU A 18 11.17 1.37 -6.08
CA LEU A 18 11.53 0.38 -5.08
C LEU A 18 11.23 -1.02 -5.60
N SER A 19 11.99 -1.99 -5.12
CA SER A 19 11.74 -3.41 -5.38
C SER A 19 11.17 -4.09 -4.14
N VAL A 20 10.71 -5.33 -4.30
CA VAL A 20 10.31 -6.15 -3.14
C VAL A 20 11.50 -6.33 -2.20
N ALA A 21 12.72 -6.49 -2.75
CA ALA A 21 13.92 -6.59 -1.93
C ALA A 21 14.17 -5.31 -1.10
N ASP A 22 13.94 -4.14 -1.69
CA ASP A 22 14.05 -2.86 -0.97
C ASP A 22 13.07 -2.80 0.19
N LEU A 23 11.83 -3.23 -0.04
CA LEU A 23 10.81 -3.27 1.01
C LEU A 23 11.17 -4.26 2.11
N ALA A 24 11.70 -5.43 1.74
CA ALA A 24 12.09 -6.45 2.70
C ALA A 24 13.24 -6.01 3.59
N ALA A 25 14.08 -5.08 3.11
CA ALA A 25 15.20 -4.53 3.87
C ALA A 25 14.81 -3.38 4.81
N MET A 26 13.56 -2.90 4.73
CA MET A 26 13.10 -1.82 5.60
C MET A 26 12.96 -2.29 7.04
N PRO A 27 13.23 -1.41 8.04
CA PRO A 27 12.96 -1.72 9.43
C PRO A 27 11.46 -1.79 9.71
N ASN A 28 11.09 -2.31 10.87
CA ASN A 28 9.71 -2.34 11.35
C ASN A 28 8.78 -3.18 10.47
N GLN A 29 9.28 -4.34 10.02
CA GLN A 29 8.43 -5.31 9.33
C GLN A 29 7.28 -5.74 10.24
N LYS A 30 6.08 -5.85 9.67
CA LYS A 30 4.90 -6.32 10.38
C LYS A 30 4.42 -7.63 9.77
N THR A 31 3.93 -8.51 10.62
CA THR A 31 3.28 -9.74 10.18
C THR A 31 1.82 -9.67 10.61
N VAL A 32 0.90 -9.84 9.68
CA VAL A 32 -0.54 -9.82 9.96
C VAL A 32 -1.18 -11.08 9.42
N GLU A 33 -2.15 -11.58 10.17
CA GLU A 33 -2.99 -12.70 9.77
C GLU A 33 -4.36 -12.15 9.43
N VAL A 34 -4.85 -12.43 8.24
CA VAL A 34 -6.11 -11.87 7.75
C VAL A 34 -6.99 -12.95 7.15
N THR A 35 -8.29 -12.72 7.22
CA THR A 35 -9.31 -13.55 6.59
C THR A 35 -10.24 -12.65 5.81
N PHE A 36 -10.45 -12.95 4.53
CA PHE A 36 -11.31 -12.15 3.67
C PHE A 36 -11.96 -13.03 2.61
N ARG A 37 -13.05 -12.55 2.05
CA ARG A 37 -13.75 -13.26 0.97
C ARG A 37 -13.13 -12.89 -0.36
N ALA A 38 -12.92 -13.89 -1.21
CA ALA A 38 -12.47 -13.73 -2.58
C ALA A 38 -13.45 -14.47 -3.50
N GLY A 39 -13.25 -14.35 -4.82
CA GLY A 39 -14.19 -14.94 -5.79
C GLY A 39 -14.40 -16.44 -5.63
N SER A 40 -13.40 -17.17 -5.15
CA SER A 40 -13.44 -18.62 -4.97
C SER A 40 -13.82 -19.06 -3.56
N GLY A 41 -14.10 -18.13 -2.65
CA GLY A 41 -14.46 -18.43 -1.26
C GLY A 41 -13.65 -17.62 -0.27
N THR A 42 -13.59 -18.10 0.96
CA THR A 42 -12.86 -17.42 2.04
C THR A 42 -11.36 -17.76 1.97
N GLU A 43 -10.52 -16.74 2.02
CA GLU A 43 -9.08 -16.90 2.10
C GLU A 43 -8.59 -16.51 3.49
N HIS A 44 -7.64 -17.29 3.98
CA HIS A 44 -6.92 -17.01 5.23
C HIS A 44 -5.44 -16.95 4.89
N ARG A 45 -4.79 -15.80 5.14
CA ARG A 45 -3.41 -15.59 4.73
C ARG A 45 -2.62 -14.89 5.81
N VAL A 46 -1.30 -15.15 5.82
CA VAL A 46 -0.34 -14.45 6.67
C VAL A 46 0.57 -13.64 5.77
N PHE A 47 0.59 -12.33 5.98
CA PHE A 47 1.40 -11.41 5.20
C PHE A 47 2.46 -10.76 6.06
N THR A 48 3.66 -10.56 5.49
CA THR A 48 4.73 -9.79 6.13
C THR A 48 5.20 -8.70 5.20
N GLY A 49 5.43 -7.52 5.75
CA GLY A 49 5.96 -6.40 5.01
C GLY A 49 5.96 -5.12 5.83
N PRO A 50 6.50 -4.03 5.26
CA PRO A 50 6.44 -2.73 5.92
C PRO A 50 5.05 -2.14 5.85
N LEU A 51 4.74 -1.23 6.78
CA LEU A 51 3.52 -0.43 6.69
C LEU A 51 3.58 0.44 5.44
N LEU A 52 2.46 0.57 4.75
CA LEU A 52 2.34 1.48 3.61
C LEU A 52 2.75 2.90 4.00
N LEU A 53 2.35 3.35 5.19
CA LEU A 53 2.72 4.67 5.69
C LEU A 53 4.23 4.87 5.74
N ASP A 54 4.98 3.86 6.19
CA ASP A 54 6.44 3.94 6.28
C ASP A 54 7.10 4.02 4.90
N VAL A 55 6.53 3.32 3.93
CA VAL A 55 7.00 3.39 2.54
C VAL A 55 6.76 4.80 1.98
N LEU A 56 5.58 5.34 2.19
CA LEU A 56 5.22 6.69 1.71
C LEU A 56 6.09 7.76 2.36
N ALA A 57 6.47 7.58 3.63
CA ALA A 57 7.31 8.54 4.34
C ALA A 57 8.65 8.77 3.64
N ARG A 58 9.18 7.76 2.96
CA ARG A 58 10.44 7.89 2.21
C ARG A 58 10.32 8.83 1.01
N ALA A 59 9.13 8.97 0.45
CA ALA A 59 8.87 9.88 -0.67
C ALA A 59 8.58 11.30 -0.21
N VAL A 60 8.44 11.51 1.09
CA VAL A 60 8.14 12.79 1.74
C VAL A 60 6.83 13.38 1.22
N PRO A 61 5.69 12.89 1.73
CA PRO A 61 4.38 13.40 1.31
C PRO A 61 4.25 14.89 1.54
N GLN A 62 3.58 15.58 0.62
CA GLN A 62 3.41 17.02 0.65
C GLN A 62 1.95 17.37 0.90
N PHE A 63 1.70 18.09 1.98
CA PHE A 63 0.37 18.60 2.32
C PHE A 63 0.45 20.10 2.51
N ASP A 64 -0.66 20.79 2.27
CA ASP A 64 -0.73 22.24 2.43
C ASP A 64 -1.12 22.60 3.86
N ALA A 65 -0.14 23.09 4.62
CA ALA A 65 -0.36 23.46 6.02
C ALA A 65 -1.37 24.60 6.20
N ALA A 66 -1.61 25.39 5.16
CA ALA A 66 -2.58 26.49 5.20
C ALA A 66 -4.03 26.01 5.09
N ILE A 67 -4.24 24.75 4.68
CA ILE A 67 -5.56 24.15 4.54
C ILE A 67 -5.83 23.25 5.73
N LYS A 68 -6.93 23.52 6.45
CA LYS A 68 -7.30 22.72 7.60
C LYS A 68 -7.51 21.27 7.21
N ASN A 69 -6.82 20.35 7.90
CA ASN A 69 -6.91 18.91 7.68
C ASN A 69 -6.67 18.51 6.23
N ASP A 70 -5.71 19.16 5.57
CA ASP A 70 -5.43 18.86 4.16
C ASP A 70 -5.10 17.38 3.94
N LYS A 71 -4.43 16.72 4.91
CA LYS A 71 -4.16 15.29 4.85
C LYS A 71 -5.41 14.47 4.57
N LEU A 72 -6.54 14.83 5.20
CA LEU A 72 -7.78 14.06 5.08
C LEU A 72 -8.46 14.21 3.73
N ARG A 73 -7.98 15.14 2.92
CA ARG A 73 -8.44 15.32 1.54
C ARG A 73 -7.68 14.44 0.55
N HIS A 74 -6.67 13.70 1.04
CA HIS A 74 -5.80 12.91 0.20
C HIS A 74 -6.17 11.43 0.26
N TYR A 75 -5.88 10.74 -0.84
CA TYR A 75 -5.99 9.30 -0.95
C TYR A 75 -4.67 8.73 -1.45
N VAL A 76 -4.50 7.43 -1.25
CA VAL A 76 -3.38 6.67 -1.81
C VAL A 76 -3.98 5.63 -2.73
N SER A 77 -3.59 5.64 -4.00
CA SER A 77 -4.00 4.60 -4.94
C SER A 77 -2.89 3.58 -5.12
N ALA A 78 -3.25 2.32 -5.17
CA ALA A 78 -2.34 1.24 -5.52
C ALA A 78 -2.82 0.62 -6.82
N THR A 79 -1.93 0.49 -7.80
CA THR A 79 -2.25 0.01 -9.14
C THR A 79 -1.48 -1.26 -9.42
N ALA A 80 -2.19 -2.31 -9.85
CA ALA A 80 -1.58 -3.56 -10.30
C ALA A 80 -0.92 -3.36 -11.66
N GLY A 81 0.28 -3.93 -11.83
CA GLY A 81 1.03 -3.80 -13.08
C GLY A 81 0.48 -4.65 -14.21
N PHE A 82 -0.18 -5.76 -13.86
CA PHE A 82 -0.64 -6.72 -14.86
C PHE A 82 -1.84 -6.20 -15.67
N ASP A 83 -2.85 -5.67 -14.98
CA ASP A 83 -4.12 -5.30 -15.61
C ASP A 83 -4.58 -3.88 -15.31
N GLY A 84 -3.80 -3.12 -14.56
CA GLY A 84 -4.16 -1.74 -14.18
C GLY A 84 -5.24 -1.64 -13.12
N TYR A 85 -5.60 -2.75 -12.46
CA TYR A 85 -6.57 -2.73 -11.37
C TYR A 85 -6.11 -1.78 -10.26
N GLN A 86 -7.01 -0.94 -9.77
CA GLN A 86 -6.69 0.04 -8.72
C GLN A 86 -7.59 -0.11 -7.52
N ALA A 87 -7.02 0.17 -6.35
CA ALA A 87 -7.79 0.36 -5.13
C ALA A 87 -7.31 1.63 -4.44
N LEU A 88 -8.20 2.23 -3.66
CA LEU A 88 -7.92 3.47 -2.95
C LEU A 88 -7.97 3.25 -1.44
N VAL A 89 -7.07 3.96 -0.75
CA VAL A 89 -7.04 4.04 0.71
C VAL A 89 -7.05 5.52 1.05
N ALA A 90 -7.92 5.94 1.96
CA ALA A 90 -7.91 7.32 2.43
C ALA A 90 -6.71 7.55 3.34
N TRP A 91 -6.10 8.74 3.26
CA TRP A 91 -4.97 9.05 4.16
C TRP A 91 -5.35 8.85 5.63
N GLY A 92 -6.58 9.20 6.00
CA GLY A 92 -7.07 9.04 7.38
C GLY A 92 -7.11 7.59 7.86
N GLU A 93 -7.11 6.60 6.96
CA GLU A 93 -7.00 5.19 7.35
C GLU A 93 -5.57 4.86 7.81
N LEU A 94 -4.58 5.51 7.22
CA LEU A 94 -3.15 5.25 7.47
C LEU A 94 -2.61 6.03 8.65
N ASP A 95 -3.07 7.28 8.84
CA ASP A 95 -2.45 8.22 9.75
C ASP A 95 -2.69 7.80 11.21
N PRO A 96 -1.63 7.72 12.03
CA PRO A 96 -1.76 7.33 13.44
C PRO A 96 -2.65 8.25 14.27
N SER A 97 -2.85 9.51 13.83
CA SER A 97 -3.72 10.46 14.52
C SER A 97 -5.20 10.22 14.21
N PHE A 98 -5.52 9.33 13.28
CA PHE A 98 -6.88 9.01 12.87
C PHE A 98 -7.13 7.51 13.05
N GLU A 99 -7.26 6.74 11.95
CA GLU A 99 -7.60 5.33 12.10
C GLU A 99 -6.40 4.45 12.44
N ASN A 100 -5.20 4.85 12.04
CA ASN A 100 -3.98 4.07 12.29
C ASN A 100 -4.10 2.61 11.86
N LYS A 101 -4.76 2.37 10.74
CA LYS A 101 -4.94 1.01 10.21
C LYS A 101 -3.60 0.48 9.73
N GLN A 102 -3.30 -0.76 10.07
CA GLN A 102 -2.00 -1.38 9.77
C GLN A 102 -1.99 -1.95 8.35
N ILE A 103 -2.10 -1.08 7.37
CA ILE A 103 -2.08 -1.43 5.95
C ILE A 103 -0.63 -1.67 5.53
N LEU A 104 -0.38 -2.80 4.87
CA LEU A 104 0.97 -3.20 4.47
C LEU A 104 1.15 -3.16 2.95
N LEU A 105 2.41 -2.97 2.54
CA LEU A 105 2.89 -3.47 1.25
C LEU A 105 3.65 -4.75 1.55
N ALA A 106 2.99 -5.89 1.39
CA ALA A 106 3.55 -7.17 1.78
C ALA A 106 4.63 -7.64 0.81
N VAL A 107 5.67 -8.23 1.38
CA VAL A 107 6.78 -8.83 0.63
C VAL A 107 6.72 -10.36 0.65
N THR A 108 5.99 -10.95 1.60
CA THR A 108 5.72 -12.39 1.65
C THR A 108 4.25 -12.66 1.89
N GLN A 109 3.80 -13.79 1.37
CA GLN A 109 2.46 -14.32 1.61
C GLN A 109 2.63 -15.78 2.03
N ASP A 110 2.15 -16.12 3.24
CA ASP A 110 2.27 -17.45 3.82
C ASP A 110 3.73 -17.95 3.80
N GLY A 111 4.68 -17.03 4.08
CA GLY A 111 6.10 -17.34 4.10
C GLY A 111 6.79 -17.38 2.75
N VAL A 112 6.07 -17.20 1.66
CA VAL A 112 6.62 -17.25 0.30
C VAL A 112 6.87 -15.83 -0.20
N SER A 113 8.07 -15.58 -0.75
CA SER A 113 8.44 -14.27 -1.30
C SER A 113 7.52 -13.86 -2.45
N LEU A 114 7.16 -12.59 -2.49
CA LEU A 114 6.39 -11.99 -3.57
C LEU A 114 7.27 -11.32 -4.63
N ALA A 115 8.58 -11.56 -4.60
CA ALA A 115 9.52 -10.92 -5.54
C ALA A 115 9.15 -11.17 -7.01
N ASP A 116 8.56 -12.32 -7.32
CA ASP A 116 8.18 -12.67 -8.69
C ASP A 116 6.89 -12.00 -9.17
N GLN A 117 6.09 -11.48 -8.23
CA GLN A 117 4.78 -10.90 -8.54
C GLN A 117 4.74 -9.40 -8.30
N GLY A 118 5.57 -8.90 -7.41
CA GLY A 118 5.48 -7.56 -6.87
C GLY A 118 4.78 -7.54 -5.52
N PRO A 119 4.89 -6.43 -4.79
CA PRO A 119 4.32 -6.34 -3.45
C PRO A 119 2.79 -6.39 -3.51
N ARG A 120 2.18 -6.85 -2.44
CA ARG A 120 0.72 -6.92 -2.34
C ARG A 120 0.21 -5.92 -1.30
N LEU A 121 -0.82 -5.15 -1.69
CA LEU A 121 -1.50 -4.28 -0.73
C LEU A 121 -2.36 -5.16 0.18
N VAL A 122 -2.20 -4.97 1.49
CA VAL A 122 -2.94 -5.73 2.50
C VAL A 122 -3.71 -4.75 3.38
N VAL A 123 -5.03 -4.90 3.43
CA VAL A 123 -5.91 -4.00 4.16
C VAL A 123 -6.67 -4.79 5.22
N PRO A 124 -6.06 -4.98 6.41
CA PRO A 124 -6.69 -5.73 7.49
C PRO A 124 -8.04 -5.12 7.88
N GLY A 125 -9.01 -5.97 8.10
CA GLY A 125 -10.36 -5.53 8.46
C GLY A 125 -11.33 -5.46 7.30
N ASP A 126 -10.86 -5.43 6.04
CA ASP A 126 -11.76 -5.54 4.90
C ASP A 126 -12.35 -6.95 4.85
N LEU A 127 -13.66 -7.04 4.72
CA LEU A 127 -14.38 -8.33 4.69
C LEU A 127 -14.16 -9.07 3.38
N ALA A 128 -13.88 -8.34 2.30
CA ALA A 128 -13.64 -8.91 0.97
C ALA A 128 -12.34 -8.38 0.41
N GLY A 129 -11.77 -9.12 -0.55
CA GLY A 129 -10.41 -8.88 -1.04
C GLY A 129 -10.24 -7.80 -2.10
N GLY A 130 -11.25 -6.95 -2.32
CA GLY A 130 -11.20 -5.96 -3.41
C GLY A 130 -10.04 -4.96 -3.31
N ARG A 131 -9.54 -4.67 -2.13
CA ARG A 131 -8.39 -3.78 -1.96
C ARG A 131 -7.06 -4.51 -1.75
N TYR A 132 -7.06 -5.84 -1.80
CA TYR A 132 -5.83 -6.64 -1.69
C TYR A 132 -5.14 -6.74 -3.06
N VAL A 133 -4.69 -5.60 -3.57
CA VAL A 133 -4.11 -5.50 -4.92
C VAL A 133 -2.85 -6.34 -5.03
N THR A 134 -2.82 -7.27 -5.99
CA THR A 134 -1.68 -8.14 -6.25
C THR A 134 -0.75 -7.50 -7.27
N GLY A 135 0.55 -7.61 -7.07
CA GLY A 135 1.53 -7.13 -8.05
C GLY A 135 1.49 -5.62 -8.23
N VAL A 136 1.52 -4.89 -7.13
CA VAL A 136 1.48 -3.42 -7.17
C VAL A 136 2.67 -2.89 -7.95
N SER A 137 2.42 -2.06 -8.97
CA SER A 137 3.44 -1.39 -9.77
C SER A 137 3.51 0.10 -9.53
N ARG A 138 2.47 0.69 -8.96
CA ARG A 138 2.43 2.12 -8.65
C ARG A 138 1.65 2.37 -7.39
N VAL A 139 2.19 3.25 -6.56
CA VAL A 139 1.49 3.82 -5.40
C VAL A 139 1.52 5.33 -5.57
N ARG A 140 0.37 5.98 -5.54
CA ARG A 140 0.28 7.41 -5.80
C ARG A 140 -0.52 8.12 -4.72
N ILE A 141 0.04 9.21 -4.18
CA ILE A 141 -0.68 10.10 -3.27
C ILE A 141 -1.36 11.18 -4.11
N GLY A 142 -2.68 11.27 -4.01
CA GLY A 142 -3.47 12.24 -4.75
C GLY A 142 -4.58 12.84 -3.94
N LYS A 143 -5.27 13.82 -4.53
CA LYS A 143 -6.46 14.41 -3.93
C LYS A 143 -7.50 14.65 -5.03
N PRO A 144 -8.80 14.63 -4.67
CA PRO A 144 -9.85 14.87 -5.64
C PRO A 144 -9.73 16.26 -6.25
N ARG A 145 -10.19 16.39 -7.48
CA ARG A 145 -10.36 17.69 -8.13
C ARG A 145 -11.51 18.44 -7.47
N ARG A 146 -11.41 19.74 -7.47
CA ARG A 146 -12.50 20.60 -7.06
C ARG A 146 -13.60 20.62 -8.11
#